data_2c4f350474d6117022c4bfb0fe75b568
#
_entry.id   2c4f350474d6117022c4bfb0fe75b568
#
_cell.length_a   1.000
_cell.length_b   1.000
_cell.length_c   1.000
_cell.angle_alpha   90.00
_cell.angle_beta   90.00
_cell.angle_gamma   90.00
#
_symmetry.space_group_name_H-M   'P 1'
#
loop_
_entity.id
_entity.type
_entity.pdbx_description
1 polymer ?
#
loop_
_entity_poly.entity_id
_entity_poly.type
_entity_poly.pdbx_seq_one_letter_code
_entity_poly.pdbx_strand_id
1 'polypeptide(L)'
;MSHPPGGPVGPRDSSSATVLDYHLSMLHDTARMDAFRRAISATVQPGDVVVDIGSGSGILSFMACEAGARMVYAIEGGPVMELARELAIDNGFADRITFVDGWSTEVDIPEPADVLISETIGNAGFDEGIIAWTVDARERLLRPGALLVPQRLRMWVAPAESFDDHTLVSDWRTTGLPYDYAAAHRRALRTLWFVDLTPGNLLGQPELAADVDLRTAPNEAITSAGTLHVDRDGTMHGLACWFDSLLSDGVTIDNAPPRTESSWFHGFLPLGEPIAVSVGDQLTWELSVSPTGEHWTWQVDRLEG
;
A
#
# COMPACT_ATOMS: atom_id res chain seq x y z
N MET A 1 6.86 15.55 -3.64
CA MET A 1 6.64 15.94 -2.22
C MET A 1 6.12 14.71 -1.51
N SER A 2 6.95 14.07 -0.70
CA SER A 2 6.59 12.86 0.04
C SER A 2 5.64 13.21 1.17
N HIS A 3 4.47 12.57 1.21
CA HIS A 3 3.58 12.64 2.35
C HIS A 3 4.18 11.80 3.50
N PRO A 4 4.15 12.30 4.74
CA PRO A 4 4.53 11.48 5.88
C PRO A 4 3.51 10.38 6.11
N PRO A 5 3.92 9.13 6.41
CA PRO A 5 3.00 8.08 6.82
C PRO A 5 2.41 8.39 8.19
N GLY A 6 1.08 8.22 8.33
CA GLY A 6 0.38 8.04 9.60
C GLY A 6 0.68 9.02 10.73
N GLY A 7 0.58 10.34 10.47
CA GLY A 7 0.49 11.36 11.53
C GLY A 7 -0.96 11.51 12.01
N PRO A 8 -1.20 12.05 13.24
CA PRO A 8 -2.55 12.31 13.71
C PRO A 8 -3.27 13.19 12.70
N VAL A 9 -4.46 12.78 12.34
CA VAL A 9 -5.38 13.46 11.43
C VAL A 9 -5.41 14.95 11.76
N GLY A 10 -4.89 15.78 10.86
CA GLY A 10 -5.09 17.23 10.89
C GLY A 10 -6.59 17.57 10.85
N PRO A 11 -6.97 18.85 10.91
CA PRO A 11 -8.38 19.21 10.92
C PRO A 11 -9.12 18.53 9.77
N ARG A 12 -10.28 17.94 10.09
CA ARG A 12 -11.19 17.26 9.15
C ARG A 12 -11.74 18.30 8.17
N ASP A 13 -10.94 18.69 7.20
CA ASP A 13 -11.32 19.63 6.14
C ASP A 13 -11.12 18.93 4.79
N SER A 14 -12.22 18.41 4.24
CA SER A 14 -12.27 17.78 2.91
C SER A 14 -11.93 18.74 1.77
N SER A 15 -11.92 20.04 2.04
CA SER A 15 -11.59 21.07 1.04
C SER A 15 -10.10 21.40 0.96
N SER A 16 -9.24 20.75 1.76
CA SER A 16 -7.81 20.99 1.67
C SER A 16 -7.28 20.57 0.30
N ALA A 17 -6.52 21.44 -0.36
CA ALA A 17 -5.93 21.15 -1.67
C ALA A 17 -5.12 19.86 -1.68
N THR A 18 -4.47 19.52 -0.57
CA THR A 18 -3.68 18.29 -0.41
C THR A 18 -4.56 17.04 -0.48
N VAL A 19 -5.72 17.03 0.17
CA VAL A 19 -6.66 15.89 0.14
C VAL A 19 -7.23 15.72 -1.25
N LEU A 20 -7.70 16.82 -1.87
CA LEU A 20 -8.26 16.79 -3.22
C LEU A 20 -7.23 16.33 -4.26
N ASP A 21 -6.01 16.86 -4.22
CA ASP A 21 -4.92 16.50 -5.16
C ASP A 21 -4.52 15.03 -5.02
N TYR A 22 -4.42 14.54 -3.79
CA TYR A 22 -4.12 13.13 -3.51
C TYR A 22 -5.17 12.20 -4.13
N HIS A 23 -6.46 12.44 -3.87
CA HIS A 23 -7.53 11.61 -4.45
C HIS A 23 -7.64 11.77 -5.97
N LEU A 24 -7.42 12.98 -6.50
CA LEU A 24 -7.42 13.20 -7.94
C LEU A 24 -6.32 12.42 -8.65
N SER A 25 -5.13 12.34 -8.04
CA SER A 25 -4.01 11.56 -8.60
C SER A 25 -4.35 10.07 -8.74
N MET A 26 -5.07 9.50 -7.76
CA MET A 26 -5.54 8.12 -7.81
C MET A 26 -6.61 7.90 -8.89
N LEU A 27 -7.52 8.86 -9.06
CA LEU A 27 -8.56 8.79 -10.10
C LEU A 27 -7.98 8.92 -11.51
N HIS A 28 -6.84 9.59 -11.67
CA HIS A 28 -6.13 9.69 -12.94
C HIS A 28 -5.31 8.44 -13.29
N ASP A 29 -5.07 7.56 -12.33
CA ASP A 29 -4.43 6.26 -12.58
C ASP A 29 -5.44 5.32 -13.28
N THR A 30 -5.49 5.44 -14.61
CA THR A 30 -6.47 4.71 -15.43
C THR A 30 -6.27 3.20 -15.36
N ALA A 31 -5.03 2.72 -15.27
CA ALA A 31 -4.73 1.30 -15.17
C ALA A 31 -5.28 0.70 -13.86
N ARG A 32 -5.09 1.42 -12.74
CA ARG A 32 -5.65 1.09 -11.43
C ARG A 32 -7.18 1.09 -11.48
N MET A 33 -7.79 2.16 -11.98
CA MET A 33 -9.25 2.28 -12.05
C MET A 33 -9.88 1.20 -12.92
N ASP A 34 -9.29 0.89 -14.07
CA ASP A 34 -9.78 -0.16 -14.97
C ASP A 34 -9.63 -1.57 -14.37
N ALA A 35 -8.54 -1.83 -13.65
CA ALA A 35 -8.33 -3.11 -12.98
C ALA A 35 -9.36 -3.33 -11.86
N PHE A 36 -9.57 -2.33 -10.99
CA PHE A 36 -10.60 -2.41 -9.95
C PHE A 36 -11.99 -2.52 -10.53
N ARG A 37 -12.34 -1.75 -11.56
CA ARG A 37 -13.64 -1.86 -12.24
C ARG A 37 -13.89 -3.27 -12.77
N ARG A 38 -12.90 -3.89 -13.44
CA ARG A 38 -13.02 -5.28 -13.93
C ARG A 38 -13.16 -6.28 -12.78
N ALA A 39 -12.34 -6.13 -11.73
CA ALA A 39 -12.38 -7.04 -10.60
C ALA A 39 -13.72 -6.97 -9.85
N ILE A 40 -14.22 -5.77 -9.58
CA ILE A 40 -15.50 -5.54 -8.91
C ILE A 40 -16.65 -6.06 -9.75
N SER A 41 -16.67 -5.76 -11.06
CA SER A 41 -17.73 -6.25 -11.97
C SER A 41 -17.74 -7.78 -12.11
N ALA A 42 -16.59 -8.44 -11.96
CA ALA A 42 -16.50 -9.90 -11.98
C ALA A 42 -16.90 -10.55 -10.65
N THR A 43 -16.80 -9.82 -9.54
CA THR A 43 -16.96 -10.35 -8.18
C THR A 43 -18.35 -10.06 -7.61
N VAL A 44 -18.82 -8.82 -7.73
CA VAL A 44 -20.11 -8.37 -7.18
C VAL A 44 -21.26 -8.90 -8.03
N GLN A 45 -22.25 -9.50 -7.36
CA GLN A 45 -23.45 -10.00 -8.01
C GLN A 45 -24.66 -9.11 -7.69
N PRO A 46 -25.70 -9.07 -8.55
CA PRO A 46 -26.92 -8.35 -8.26
C PRO A 46 -27.56 -8.79 -6.94
N GLY A 47 -27.75 -7.83 -6.05
CA GLY A 47 -28.34 -8.05 -4.73
C GLY A 47 -27.34 -8.20 -3.59
N ASP A 48 -26.04 -8.27 -3.87
CA ASP A 48 -24.98 -8.35 -2.85
C ASP A 48 -24.98 -7.13 -1.94
N VAL A 49 -24.56 -7.37 -0.71
CA VAL A 49 -24.10 -6.35 0.25
C VAL A 49 -22.60 -6.27 0.17
N VAL A 50 -22.09 -5.07 -0.01
CA VAL A 50 -20.65 -4.81 -0.14
C VAL A 50 -20.18 -3.96 1.03
N VAL A 51 -19.00 -4.25 1.57
CA VAL A 51 -18.27 -3.33 2.44
C VAL A 51 -17.03 -2.82 1.70
N ASP A 52 -16.84 -1.51 1.68
CA ASP A 52 -15.70 -0.81 1.06
C ASP A 52 -14.89 -0.16 2.17
N ILE A 53 -13.71 -0.71 2.48
CA ILE A 53 -12.83 -0.22 3.56
C ILE A 53 -11.78 0.71 2.99
N GLY A 54 -11.70 1.92 3.57
CA GLY A 54 -10.87 3.01 3.04
C GLY A 54 -11.49 3.56 1.77
N SER A 55 -12.79 3.82 1.80
CA SER A 55 -13.58 4.14 0.59
C SER A 55 -13.15 5.45 -0.10
N GLY A 56 -12.41 6.32 0.60
CA GLY A 56 -11.88 7.56 0.04
C GLY A 56 -12.97 8.43 -0.60
N SER A 57 -12.83 8.74 -1.89
CA SER A 57 -13.81 9.49 -2.68
C SER A 57 -15.09 8.71 -3.01
N GLY A 58 -15.17 7.43 -2.65
CA GLY A 58 -16.31 6.56 -2.92
C GLY A 58 -16.30 5.88 -4.29
N ILE A 59 -15.24 6.01 -5.09
CA ILE A 59 -15.22 5.52 -6.48
C ILE A 59 -15.41 4.00 -6.56
N LEU A 60 -14.83 3.20 -5.67
CA LEU A 60 -15.01 1.75 -5.68
C LEU A 60 -16.42 1.37 -5.22
N SER A 61 -17.00 2.11 -4.28
CA SER A 61 -18.40 1.99 -3.89
C SER A 61 -19.35 2.25 -5.08
N PHE A 62 -19.04 3.26 -5.92
CA PHE A 62 -19.84 3.52 -7.14
C PHE A 62 -19.74 2.37 -8.13
N MET A 63 -18.52 1.83 -8.35
CA MET A 63 -18.33 0.65 -9.20
C MET A 63 -19.08 -0.58 -8.67
N ALA A 64 -19.14 -0.77 -7.35
CA ALA A 64 -19.95 -1.84 -6.75
C ALA A 64 -21.44 -1.64 -6.99
N CYS A 65 -21.94 -0.40 -6.88
CA CYS A 65 -23.32 -0.08 -7.24
C CYS A 65 -23.61 -0.34 -8.73
N GLU A 66 -22.71 0.05 -9.63
CA GLU A 66 -22.84 -0.24 -11.07
C GLU A 66 -22.87 -1.75 -11.35
N ALA A 67 -22.08 -2.55 -10.61
CA ALA A 67 -22.07 -4.02 -10.72
C ALA A 67 -23.34 -4.70 -10.18
N GLY A 68 -24.19 -3.96 -9.45
CA GLY A 68 -25.50 -4.47 -8.99
C GLY A 68 -25.61 -4.67 -7.48
N ALA A 69 -24.64 -4.19 -6.69
CA ALA A 69 -24.76 -4.22 -5.23
C ALA A 69 -26.08 -3.61 -4.78
N ARG A 70 -26.78 -4.30 -3.86
CA ARG A 70 -28.01 -3.79 -3.25
C ARG A 70 -27.71 -2.66 -2.28
N MET A 71 -26.63 -2.83 -1.52
CA MET A 71 -26.18 -1.89 -0.50
C MET A 71 -24.65 -1.91 -0.44
N VAL A 72 -24.03 -0.75 -0.29
CA VAL A 72 -22.60 -0.60 -0.01
C VAL A 72 -22.43 0.13 1.33
N TYR A 73 -21.67 -0.45 2.23
CA TYR A 73 -21.21 0.19 3.45
C TYR A 73 -19.79 0.73 3.20
N ALA A 74 -19.69 2.03 2.95
CA ALA A 74 -18.46 2.72 2.67
C ALA A 74 -17.84 3.27 3.97
N ILE A 75 -16.76 2.64 4.43
CA ILE A 75 -16.10 2.99 5.69
C ILE A 75 -14.87 3.85 5.39
N GLU A 76 -14.81 5.03 6.00
CA GLU A 76 -13.72 5.99 5.81
C GLU A 76 -13.51 6.82 7.08
N GLY A 77 -12.26 6.89 7.56
CA GLY A 77 -11.90 7.68 8.75
C GLY A 77 -11.37 9.08 8.43
N GLY A 78 -11.16 9.38 7.15
CA GLY A 78 -10.57 10.62 6.68
C GLY A 78 -11.57 11.73 6.32
N PRO A 79 -11.08 12.95 6.12
CA PRO A 79 -11.93 14.11 5.82
C PRO A 79 -12.59 14.05 4.44
N VAL A 80 -12.14 13.15 3.55
CA VAL A 80 -12.66 12.99 2.20
C VAL A 80 -14.09 12.44 2.16
N MET A 81 -14.58 11.85 3.24
CA MET A 81 -15.91 11.27 3.31
C MET A 81 -17.03 12.26 2.97
N GLU A 82 -16.91 13.53 3.37
CA GLU A 82 -17.93 14.55 3.03
C GLU A 82 -18.04 14.73 1.52
N LEU A 83 -16.89 14.78 0.83
CA LEU A 83 -16.86 14.82 -0.63
C LEU A 83 -17.48 13.56 -1.24
N ALA A 84 -17.18 12.38 -0.69
CA ALA A 84 -17.76 11.13 -1.18
C ALA A 84 -19.30 11.11 -1.07
N ARG A 85 -19.87 11.68 -0.02
CA ARG A 85 -21.32 11.83 0.15
C ARG A 85 -21.93 12.73 -0.93
N GLU A 86 -21.31 13.88 -1.19
CA GLU A 86 -21.74 14.81 -2.25
C GLU A 86 -21.68 14.13 -3.62
N LEU A 87 -20.57 13.47 -3.92
CA LEU A 87 -20.39 12.72 -5.18
C LEU A 87 -21.42 11.59 -5.34
N ALA A 88 -21.79 10.90 -4.27
CA ALA A 88 -22.83 9.86 -4.32
C ALA A 88 -24.20 10.44 -4.67
N ILE A 89 -24.54 11.63 -4.15
CA ILE A 89 -25.78 12.35 -4.50
C ILE A 89 -25.76 12.75 -5.97
N ASP A 90 -24.68 13.38 -6.42
CA ASP A 90 -24.55 13.89 -7.79
C ASP A 90 -24.60 12.78 -8.84
N ASN A 91 -24.14 11.57 -8.48
CA ASN A 91 -24.12 10.39 -9.37
C ASN A 91 -25.30 9.43 -9.17
N GLY A 92 -26.26 9.74 -8.27
CA GLY A 92 -27.47 8.95 -8.08
C GLY A 92 -27.27 7.64 -7.32
N PHE A 93 -26.22 7.54 -6.48
CA PHE A 93 -25.93 6.38 -5.66
C PHE A 93 -26.30 6.54 -4.17
N ALA A 94 -26.76 7.71 -3.75
CA ALA A 94 -27.01 8.05 -2.34
C ALA A 94 -27.94 7.05 -1.62
N ASP A 95 -28.93 6.49 -2.32
CA ASP A 95 -29.89 5.51 -1.75
C ASP A 95 -29.28 4.11 -1.56
N ARG A 96 -28.13 3.84 -2.14
CA ARG A 96 -27.48 2.52 -2.11
C ARG A 96 -26.15 2.50 -1.38
N ILE A 97 -25.64 3.65 -0.92
CA ILE A 97 -24.40 3.74 -0.17
C ILE A 97 -24.68 4.33 1.21
N THR A 98 -24.29 3.58 2.23
CA THR A 98 -24.25 4.07 3.61
C THR A 98 -22.81 4.38 3.98
N PHE A 99 -22.51 5.64 4.18
CA PHE A 99 -21.19 6.10 4.62
C PHE A 99 -21.05 5.98 6.13
N VAL A 100 -20.03 5.25 6.58
CA VAL A 100 -19.72 4.98 7.98
C VAL A 100 -18.42 5.69 8.35
N ASP A 101 -18.51 6.73 9.18
CA ASP A 101 -17.37 7.54 9.63
C ASP A 101 -16.60 6.80 10.73
N GLY A 102 -15.34 6.47 10.48
CA GLY A 102 -14.45 5.84 11.45
C GLY A 102 -13.52 4.78 10.83
N TRP A 103 -12.76 4.13 11.69
CA TRP A 103 -11.90 3.03 11.32
C TRP A 103 -12.71 1.72 11.25
N SER A 104 -12.43 0.88 10.27
CA SER A 104 -13.18 -0.37 10.07
C SER A 104 -13.16 -1.28 11.31
N THR A 105 -12.10 -1.24 12.10
CA THR A 105 -11.95 -2.00 13.37
C THR A 105 -12.78 -1.46 14.53
N GLU A 106 -13.33 -0.26 14.41
CA GLU A 106 -14.06 0.44 15.48
C GLU A 106 -15.56 0.61 15.17
N VAL A 107 -15.96 0.33 13.94
CA VAL A 107 -17.36 0.50 13.50
C VAL A 107 -18.00 -0.85 13.20
N ASP A 108 -19.34 -0.88 13.25
CA ASP A 108 -20.15 -2.02 12.85
C ASP A 108 -21.02 -1.66 11.65
N ILE A 109 -21.43 -2.67 10.88
CA ILE A 109 -22.43 -2.55 9.81
C ILE A 109 -23.68 -3.32 10.19
N PRO A 110 -24.89 -2.89 9.73
CA PRO A 110 -26.16 -3.50 10.16
C PRO A 110 -26.36 -4.96 9.75
N GLU A 111 -25.68 -5.42 8.70
CA GLU A 111 -25.80 -6.78 8.17
C GLU A 111 -24.46 -7.26 7.61
N PRO A 112 -24.12 -8.55 7.68
CA PRO A 112 -22.87 -9.07 7.12
C PRO A 112 -22.79 -8.90 5.61
N ALA A 113 -21.61 -8.47 5.12
CA ALA A 113 -21.37 -8.26 3.69
C ALA A 113 -21.03 -9.55 2.94
N ASP A 114 -21.43 -9.60 1.67
CA ASP A 114 -21.15 -10.64 0.69
C ASP A 114 -19.77 -10.46 0.06
N VAL A 115 -19.33 -9.20 -0.07
CA VAL A 115 -18.07 -8.84 -0.72
C VAL A 115 -17.38 -7.75 0.11
N LEU A 116 -16.07 -7.95 0.33
CA LEU A 116 -15.15 -6.91 0.78
C LEU A 116 -14.42 -6.30 -0.42
N ILE A 117 -14.44 -5.00 -0.52
CA ILE A 117 -13.56 -4.22 -1.39
C ILE A 117 -12.67 -3.38 -0.48
N SER A 118 -11.37 -3.37 -0.73
CA SER A 118 -10.45 -2.48 -0.02
C SER A 118 -9.27 -2.13 -0.91
N GLU A 119 -9.07 -0.86 -1.12
CA GLU A 119 -7.86 -0.36 -1.77
C GLU A 119 -7.05 0.42 -0.73
N THR A 120 -6.45 -0.33 0.17
CA THR A 120 -5.47 0.08 1.18
C THR A 120 -4.15 -0.65 0.93
N ILE A 121 -3.81 -0.79 -0.34
CA ILE A 121 -2.53 -1.33 -0.81
C ILE A 121 -1.55 -0.16 -0.83
N GLY A 122 -0.63 -0.09 0.07
CA GLY A 122 0.38 0.95 0.08
C GLY A 122 1.40 0.82 -1.05
N ASN A 123 2.39 1.70 -1.07
CA ASN A 123 3.41 1.74 -2.12
C ASN A 123 4.36 0.52 -2.10
N ALA A 124 4.55 -0.09 -0.92
CA ALA A 124 5.26 -1.36 -0.76
C ALA A 124 4.30 -2.55 -0.54
N GLY A 125 3.00 -2.35 -0.77
CA GLY A 125 1.96 -3.36 -0.67
C GLY A 125 1.34 -3.47 0.72
N PHE A 126 2.11 -3.42 1.79
CA PHE A 126 1.64 -3.69 3.14
C PHE A 126 1.76 -2.50 4.10
N ASP A 127 2.03 -1.32 3.60
CA ASP A 127 2.31 -0.11 4.40
C ASP A 127 1.05 0.68 4.79
N GLU A 128 -0.14 0.25 4.36
CA GLU A 128 -1.43 0.86 4.74
C GLU A 128 -2.33 -0.07 5.57
N GLY A 129 -1.79 -1.19 6.05
CA GLY A 129 -2.47 -2.04 7.03
C GLY A 129 -3.51 -3.01 6.47
N ILE A 130 -3.47 -3.32 5.18
CA ILE A 130 -4.44 -4.18 4.49
C ILE A 130 -4.66 -5.53 5.19
N ILE A 131 -3.62 -6.10 5.84
CA ILE A 131 -3.76 -7.37 6.58
C ILE A 131 -4.69 -7.18 7.77
N ALA A 132 -4.40 -6.18 8.62
CA ALA A 132 -5.18 -5.94 9.84
C ALA A 132 -6.65 -5.64 9.51
N TRP A 133 -6.89 -4.77 8.51
CA TRP A 133 -8.23 -4.40 8.07
C TRP A 133 -9.00 -5.59 7.48
N THR A 134 -8.34 -6.41 6.65
CA THR A 134 -8.99 -7.58 6.03
C THR A 134 -9.30 -8.68 7.04
N VAL A 135 -8.39 -8.95 7.99
CA VAL A 135 -8.63 -9.98 9.02
C VAL A 135 -9.79 -9.57 9.91
N ASP A 136 -9.79 -8.32 10.40
CA ASP A 136 -10.89 -7.79 11.21
C ASP A 136 -12.22 -7.84 10.46
N ALA A 137 -12.24 -7.42 9.20
CA ALA A 137 -13.45 -7.47 8.38
C ALA A 137 -13.99 -8.90 8.22
N ARG A 138 -13.11 -9.89 7.96
CA ARG A 138 -13.51 -11.30 7.85
C ARG A 138 -14.17 -11.83 9.12
N GLU A 139 -13.72 -11.37 10.29
CA GLU A 139 -14.22 -11.84 11.57
C GLU A 139 -15.53 -11.16 11.99
N ARG A 140 -15.75 -9.89 11.62
CA ARG A 140 -16.86 -9.10 12.14
C ARG A 140 -17.85 -8.62 11.09
N LEU A 141 -17.38 -8.27 9.90
CA LEU A 141 -18.19 -7.57 8.91
C LEU A 141 -18.67 -8.48 7.77
N LEU A 142 -18.00 -9.62 7.54
CA LEU A 142 -18.29 -10.49 6.40
C LEU A 142 -19.09 -11.74 6.81
N ARG A 143 -19.91 -12.23 5.89
CA ARG A 143 -20.50 -13.57 6.03
C ARG A 143 -19.46 -14.66 5.73
N PRO A 144 -19.66 -15.89 6.22
CA PRO A 144 -18.82 -17.03 5.81
C PRO A 144 -18.82 -17.23 4.31
N GLY A 145 -17.63 -17.30 3.71
CA GLY A 145 -17.49 -17.47 2.27
C GLY A 145 -17.62 -16.20 1.44
N ALA A 146 -17.64 -15.02 2.06
CA ALA A 146 -17.59 -13.74 1.36
C ALA A 146 -16.37 -13.63 0.44
N LEU A 147 -16.55 -12.91 -0.66
CA LEU A 147 -15.48 -12.67 -1.65
C LEU A 147 -14.70 -11.41 -1.31
N LEU A 148 -13.44 -11.35 -1.72
CA LEU A 148 -12.53 -10.25 -1.47
C LEU A 148 -11.96 -9.66 -2.76
N VAL A 149 -11.83 -8.35 -2.80
CA VAL A 149 -11.07 -7.59 -3.80
C VAL A 149 -10.19 -6.60 -3.04
N PRO A 150 -8.87 -6.83 -2.95
CA PRO A 150 -8.06 -7.88 -3.57
C PRO A 150 -8.14 -9.24 -2.85
N GLN A 151 -7.75 -10.31 -3.57
CA GLN A 151 -7.69 -11.66 -3.02
C GLN A 151 -6.30 -12.00 -2.46
N ARG A 152 -5.24 -11.51 -3.10
CA ARG A 152 -3.86 -11.85 -2.79
C ARG A 152 -2.94 -10.66 -3.04
N LEU A 153 -1.93 -10.55 -2.20
CA LEU A 153 -0.92 -9.50 -2.30
C LEU A 153 0.47 -10.10 -2.14
N ARG A 154 1.38 -9.77 -3.05
CA ARG A 154 2.79 -10.17 -3.00
C ARG A 154 3.67 -8.94 -2.89
N MET A 155 4.77 -9.07 -2.19
CA MET A 155 5.81 -8.05 -2.10
C MET A 155 7.13 -8.59 -2.60
N TRP A 156 7.80 -7.81 -3.42
CA TRP A 156 9.10 -8.08 -4.00
C TRP A 156 10.15 -7.16 -3.43
N VAL A 157 11.37 -7.64 -3.30
CA VAL A 157 12.53 -6.84 -2.90
C VAL A 157 13.67 -7.05 -3.87
N ALA A 158 14.47 -6.01 -4.08
CA ALA A 158 15.70 -6.09 -4.89
C ALA A 158 16.78 -5.18 -4.31
N PRO A 159 18.09 -5.50 -4.52
CA PRO A 159 19.18 -4.62 -4.15
C PRO A 159 19.14 -3.37 -5.04
N ALA A 160 19.20 -2.19 -4.43
CA ALA A 160 19.03 -0.93 -5.16
C ALA A 160 20.20 0.05 -4.99
N GLU A 161 20.59 0.65 -6.11
CA GLU A 161 21.50 1.78 -6.19
C GLU A 161 20.68 3.04 -6.41
N SER A 162 20.54 3.86 -5.36
CA SER A 162 19.87 5.16 -5.42
C SER A 162 20.58 6.15 -4.52
N PHE A 163 21.56 6.84 -5.10
CA PHE A 163 22.38 7.80 -4.37
C PHE A 163 21.55 8.99 -3.90
N ASP A 164 20.70 9.54 -4.75
CA ASP A 164 19.91 10.73 -4.43
C ASP A 164 18.93 10.46 -3.28
N ASP A 165 18.23 9.33 -3.32
CA ASP A 165 17.28 8.95 -2.27
C ASP A 165 18.01 8.65 -0.95
N HIS A 166 19.15 7.96 -1.01
CA HIS A 166 19.96 7.71 0.18
C HIS A 166 20.53 9.00 0.75
N THR A 167 20.86 9.99 -0.10
CA THR A 167 21.33 11.30 0.34
C THR A 167 20.27 12.03 1.17
N LEU A 168 18.99 11.97 0.77
CA LEU A 168 17.88 12.54 1.57
C LEU A 168 17.82 11.97 2.99
N VAL A 169 18.11 10.67 3.14
CA VAL A 169 18.21 10.02 4.46
C VAL A 169 19.43 10.48 5.22
N SER A 170 20.56 10.64 4.54
CA SER A 170 21.88 10.98 5.14
C SER A 170 22.02 12.46 5.49
N ASP A 171 21.30 13.36 4.81
CA ASP A 171 21.39 14.82 4.98
C ASP A 171 21.04 15.31 6.38
N TRP A 172 20.35 14.49 7.18
CA TRP A 172 20.16 14.77 8.60
C TRP A 172 21.46 14.88 9.39
N ARG A 173 22.59 14.40 8.86
CA ARG A 173 23.94 14.57 9.45
C ARG A 173 24.59 15.90 9.08
N THR A 174 24.14 16.54 8.00
CA THR A 174 24.83 17.67 7.35
C THR A 174 23.95 18.91 7.19
N THR A 175 23.08 19.16 8.17
CA THR A 175 22.12 20.29 8.11
C THR A 175 22.80 21.67 8.06
N GLY A 176 24.09 21.78 8.40
CA GLY A 176 24.83 23.06 8.55
C GLY A 176 24.39 23.87 9.77
N LEU A 177 23.49 23.37 10.59
CA LEU A 177 23.01 24.01 11.82
C LEU A 177 23.81 23.52 13.04
N PRO A 178 23.94 24.36 14.10
CA PRO A 178 24.75 24.03 15.29
C PRO A 178 24.04 23.10 16.28
N TYR A 179 23.22 22.14 15.78
CA TYR A 179 22.48 21.23 16.62
C TYR A 179 22.76 19.78 16.20
N ASP A 180 22.62 18.85 17.16
CA ASP A 180 22.74 17.41 16.88
C ASP A 180 21.44 16.84 16.32
N TYR A 181 21.47 16.36 15.08
CA TYR A 181 20.35 15.71 14.39
C TYR A 181 20.48 14.17 14.31
N ALA A 182 21.38 13.58 15.09
CA ALA A 182 21.59 12.12 15.06
C ALA A 182 20.32 11.32 15.34
N ALA A 183 19.39 11.83 16.16
CA ALA A 183 18.12 11.18 16.41
C ALA A 183 17.22 11.14 15.17
N ALA A 184 17.18 12.23 14.40
CA ALA A 184 16.42 12.30 13.14
C ALA A 184 17.04 11.37 12.09
N HIS A 185 18.35 11.35 11.96
CA HIS A 185 19.06 10.44 11.07
C HIS A 185 18.79 8.97 11.39
N ARG A 186 18.89 8.55 12.67
CA ARG A 186 18.53 7.18 13.08
C ARG A 186 17.09 6.83 12.76
N ARG A 187 16.18 7.78 12.85
CA ARG A 187 14.76 7.57 12.48
C ARG A 187 14.60 7.44 10.97
N ALA A 188 15.25 8.31 10.19
CA ALA A 188 15.24 8.27 8.74
C ALA A 188 15.74 6.92 8.18
N LEU A 189 16.80 6.36 8.79
CA LEU A 189 17.33 5.02 8.46
C LEU A 189 16.41 3.85 8.82
N ARG A 190 15.33 4.08 9.54
CA ARG A 190 14.32 3.06 9.92
C ARG A 190 12.95 3.37 9.38
N THR A 191 12.88 4.24 8.38
CA THR A 191 11.65 4.66 7.73
C THR A 191 11.61 4.08 6.33
N LEU A 192 10.48 3.49 5.95
CA LEU A 192 10.16 3.17 4.57
C LEU A 192 9.95 4.49 3.82
N TRP A 193 10.74 4.72 2.78
CA TRP A 193 10.64 5.89 1.91
C TRP A 193 9.91 5.53 0.62
N PHE A 194 9.23 6.50 0.05
CA PHE A 194 8.56 6.34 -1.25
C PHE A 194 9.33 7.11 -2.31
N VAL A 195 9.77 6.38 -3.34
CA VAL A 195 10.70 6.86 -4.36
C VAL A 195 10.25 6.43 -5.75
N ASP A 196 10.80 7.06 -6.78
CA ASP A 196 10.54 6.68 -8.16
C ASP A 196 11.78 5.98 -8.73
N LEU A 197 11.74 4.64 -8.77
CA LEU A 197 12.84 3.82 -9.26
C LEU A 197 12.61 3.39 -10.70
N THR A 198 13.71 3.22 -11.41
CA THR A 198 13.76 2.62 -12.74
C THR A 198 14.46 1.25 -12.67
N PRO A 199 14.34 0.39 -13.69
CA PRO A 199 15.14 -0.83 -13.75
C PRO A 199 16.65 -0.60 -13.67
N GLY A 200 17.12 0.59 -14.06
CA GLY A 200 18.54 0.98 -13.94
C GLY A 200 19.03 1.16 -12.50
N ASN A 201 18.12 1.35 -11.55
CA ASN A 201 18.46 1.42 -10.12
C ASN A 201 18.66 0.04 -9.51
N LEU A 202 18.17 -1.03 -10.12
CA LEU A 202 18.28 -2.39 -9.57
C LEU A 202 19.68 -2.97 -9.84
N LEU A 203 20.26 -3.57 -8.82
CA LEU A 203 21.58 -4.21 -8.87
C LEU A 203 21.50 -5.72 -9.11
N GLY A 204 20.29 -6.29 -9.06
CA GLY A 204 20.04 -7.72 -9.24
C GLY A 204 18.57 -8.00 -9.46
N GLN A 205 18.25 -9.30 -9.62
CA GLN A 205 16.87 -9.74 -9.81
C GLN A 205 16.04 -9.56 -8.53
N PRO A 206 14.73 -9.34 -8.66
CA PRO A 206 13.85 -9.28 -7.50
C PRO A 206 13.65 -10.66 -6.86
N GLU A 207 13.55 -10.66 -5.54
CA GLU A 207 13.20 -11.81 -4.72
C GLU A 207 11.81 -11.60 -4.11
N LEU A 208 11.03 -12.67 -4.00
CA LEU A 208 9.70 -12.65 -3.39
C LEU A 208 9.84 -12.55 -1.87
N ALA A 209 9.45 -11.42 -1.30
CA ALA A 209 9.53 -11.19 0.14
C ALA A 209 8.26 -11.60 0.88
N ALA A 210 7.08 -11.46 0.26
CA ALA A 210 5.83 -11.90 0.86
C ALA A 210 4.85 -12.39 -0.20
N ASP A 211 4.05 -13.38 0.19
CA ASP A 211 2.95 -13.91 -0.62
C ASP A 211 1.76 -14.21 0.30
N VAL A 212 0.78 -13.32 0.33
CA VAL A 212 -0.30 -13.31 1.30
C VAL A 212 -1.65 -13.49 0.60
N ASP A 213 -2.31 -14.62 0.89
CA ASP A 213 -3.71 -14.84 0.54
C ASP A 213 -4.60 -14.12 1.58
N LEU A 214 -5.17 -12.99 1.22
CA LEU A 214 -5.97 -12.16 2.11
C LEU A 214 -7.25 -12.87 2.60
N ARG A 215 -7.70 -13.92 1.91
CA ARG A 215 -8.87 -14.72 2.31
C ARG A 215 -8.61 -15.56 3.55
N THR A 216 -7.34 -15.89 3.83
CA THR A 216 -6.95 -16.84 4.88
C THR A 216 -5.84 -16.33 5.80
N ALA A 217 -5.17 -15.24 5.45
CA ALA A 217 -4.07 -14.69 6.21
C ALA A 217 -4.45 -14.45 7.70
N PRO A 218 -3.56 -14.77 8.64
CA PRO A 218 -3.71 -14.40 10.05
C PRO A 218 -3.35 -12.92 10.25
N ASN A 219 -3.79 -12.34 11.38
CA ASN A 219 -3.38 -11.01 11.80
C ASN A 219 -2.01 -11.05 12.49
N GLU A 220 -0.99 -11.39 11.73
CA GLU A 220 0.38 -11.57 12.22
C GLU A 220 1.37 -10.77 11.36
N ALA A 221 2.53 -10.46 11.94
CA ALA A 221 3.59 -9.80 11.20
C ALA A 221 4.08 -10.69 10.05
N ILE A 222 4.32 -10.09 8.89
CA ILE A 222 5.09 -10.71 7.83
C ILE A 222 6.55 -10.74 8.29
N THR A 223 7.17 -11.90 8.29
CA THR A 223 8.61 -12.07 8.51
C THR A 223 9.18 -12.87 7.36
N SER A 224 10.26 -12.39 6.78
CA SER A 224 10.85 -13.00 5.59
C SER A 224 12.36 -12.81 5.58
N ALA A 225 13.04 -13.75 4.99
CA ALA A 225 14.49 -13.72 4.79
C ALA A 225 14.86 -14.44 3.50
N GLY A 226 15.95 -14.03 2.89
CA GLY A 226 16.41 -14.64 1.64
C GLY A 226 17.82 -14.22 1.25
N THR A 227 18.16 -14.50 -0.01
CA THR A 227 19.47 -14.14 -0.57
C THR A 227 19.27 -13.36 -1.86
N LEU A 228 19.84 -12.16 -1.92
CA LEU A 228 19.89 -11.34 -3.12
C LEU A 228 21.13 -11.72 -3.93
N HIS A 229 20.97 -11.79 -5.24
CA HIS A 229 22.05 -12.01 -6.19
C HIS A 229 22.33 -10.71 -6.95
N VAL A 230 23.60 -10.34 -7.03
CA VAL A 230 24.04 -9.10 -7.71
C VAL A 230 24.38 -9.41 -9.16
N ASP A 231 23.73 -8.73 -10.10
CA ASP A 231 23.89 -8.92 -11.55
C ASP A 231 24.75 -7.83 -12.20
N ARG A 232 25.02 -6.72 -11.51
CA ARG A 232 25.91 -5.66 -11.95
C ARG A 232 26.71 -5.03 -10.80
N ASP A 233 27.90 -4.54 -11.12
CA ASP A 233 28.73 -3.77 -10.18
C ASP A 233 28.02 -2.46 -9.81
N GLY A 234 28.17 -2.04 -8.57
CA GLY A 234 27.60 -0.77 -8.10
C GLY A 234 27.74 -0.57 -6.60
N THR A 235 26.97 0.35 -6.08
CA THR A 235 26.84 0.61 -4.64
C THR A 235 25.40 0.41 -4.21
N MET A 236 25.15 -0.59 -3.38
CA MET A 236 23.83 -0.81 -2.81
C MET A 236 23.56 0.22 -1.70
N HIS A 237 22.54 1.02 -1.87
CA HIS A 237 22.11 2.07 -0.94
C HIS A 237 20.91 1.62 -0.09
N GLY A 238 20.16 0.62 -0.52
CA GLY A 238 18.99 0.11 0.15
C GLY A 238 18.35 -1.07 -0.57
N LEU A 239 17.22 -1.54 -0.03
CA LEU A 239 16.31 -2.43 -0.73
C LEU A 239 15.24 -1.61 -1.43
N ALA A 240 15.05 -1.82 -2.72
CA ALA A 240 13.81 -1.46 -3.41
C ALA A 240 12.72 -2.45 -3.03
N CYS A 241 11.50 -2.00 -2.84
CA CYS A 241 10.35 -2.89 -2.68
C CYS A 241 9.13 -2.38 -3.44
N TRP A 242 8.33 -3.32 -3.92
CA TRP A 242 7.09 -3.06 -4.66
C TRP A 242 6.14 -4.25 -4.50
N PHE A 243 4.93 -4.11 -5.02
CA PHE A 243 3.93 -5.17 -4.94
C PHE A 243 3.42 -5.62 -6.31
N ASP A 244 2.80 -6.78 -6.32
CA ASP A 244 1.74 -7.14 -7.25
C ASP A 244 0.55 -7.73 -6.47
N SER A 245 -0.65 -7.56 -7.01
CA SER A 245 -1.87 -7.99 -6.38
C SER A 245 -2.78 -8.73 -7.36
N LEU A 246 -3.35 -9.84 -6.94
CA LEU A 246 -4.48 -10.49 -7.58
C LEU A 246 -5.76 -9.88 -7.01
N LEU A 247 -6.44 -9.04 -7.80
CA LEU A 247 -7.68 -8.41 -7.39
C LEU A 247 -8.86 -9.39 -7.45
N SER A 248 -8.98 -10.12 -8.56
CA SER A 248 -9.92 -11.22 -8.78
C SER A 248 -9.36 -12.17 -9.81
N ASP A 249 -10.03 -13.29 -10.10
CA ASP A 249 -9.57 -14.27 -11.08
C ASP A 249 -9.23 -13.61 -12.43
N GLY A 250 -7.97 -13.67 -12.82
CA GLY A 250 -7.46 -13.11 -14.08
C GLY A 250 -7.30 -11.58 -14.11
N VAL A 251 -7.49 -10.89 -12.99
CA VAL A 251 -7.25 -9.43 -12.88
C VAL A 251 -6.14 -9.15 -11.88
N THR A 252 -5.02 -8.66 -12.37
CA THR A 252 -3.86 -8.29 -11.56
C THR A 252 -3.50 -6.82 -11.74
N ILE A 253 -2.78 -6.29 -10.75
CA ILE A 253 -2.19 -4.96 -10.76
C ILE A 253 -0.83 -5.03 -10.08
N ASP A 254 0.11 -4.19 -10.48
CA ASP A 254 1.43 -4.07 -9.88
C ASP A 254 1.96 -2.64 -9.99
N ASN A 255 3.00 -2.34 -9.20
CA ASN A 255 3.79 -1.13 -9.31
C ASN A 255 5.28 -1.41 -9.48
N ALA A 256 5.64 -2.51 -10.17
CA ALA A 256 7.04 -2.81 -10.46
C ALA A 256 7.73 -1.68 -11.25
N PRO A 257 9.05 -1.43 -11.04
CA PRO A 257 9.80 -0.47 -11.85
C PRO A 257 9.86 -0.85 -13.34
N PRO A 258 9.71 0.12 -14.27
CA PRO A 258 9.52 1.54 -14.06
C PRO A 258 8.08 1.90 -13.73
N ARG A 259 7.89 2.93 -12.91
CA ARG A 259 6.56 3.50 -12.68
C ARG A 259 6.03 4.14 -13.97
N THR A 260 4.99 3.54 -14.56
CA THR A 260 4.34 4.05 -15.77
C THR A 260 2.93 4.51 -15.43
N GLU A 261 2.75 5.84 -15.34
CA GLU A 261 1.44 6.49 -15.09
C GLU A 261 0.71 6.00 -13.82
N SER A 262 1.41 5.28 -12.92
CA SER A 262 0.86 4.80 -11.66
C SER A 262 0.88 5.89 -10.60
N SER A 263 -0.16 5.93 -9.77
CA SER A 263 -0.21 6.78 -8.57
C SER A 263 0.67 6.23 -7.44
N TRP A 264 1.03 4.93 -7.46
CA TRP A 264 1.96 4.33 -6.51
C TRP A 264 3.41 4.62 -6.86
N PHE A 265 4.18 4.95 -5.84
CA PHE A 265 5.64 4.96 -5.87
C PHE A 265 6.20 3.57 -5.55
N HIS A 266 7.52 3.43 -5.48
CA HIS A 266 8.19 2.25 -4.97
C HIS A 266 8.61 2.50 -3.52
N GLY A 267 8.65 1.45 -2.70
CA GLY A 267 9.26 1.51 -1.40
C GLY A 267 10.78 1.47 -1.50
N PHE A 268 11.46 2.19 -0.61
CA PHE A 268 12.90 2.16 -0.44
C PHE A 268 13.25 2.04 1.04
N LEU A 269 13.98 1.01 1.37
CA LEU A 269 14.44 0.66 2.72
C LEU A 269 15.95 0.94 2.79
N PRO A 270 16.38 2.10 3.31
CA PRO A 270 17.78 2.52 3.24
C PRO A 270 18.70 1.68 4.13
N LEU A 271 19.93 1.47 3.68
CA LEU A 271 21.01 0.94 4.51
C LEU A 271 21.65 2.05 5.36
N GLY A 272 22.15 1.68 6.54
CA GLY A 272 22.90 2.62 7.39
C GLY A 272 24.21 3.07 6.75
N GLU A 273 24.91 2.13 6.12
CA GLU A 273 26.10 2.38 5.32
C GLU A 273 25.96 1.67 3.97
N PRO A 274 26.19 2.36 2.84
CA PRO A 274 26.14 1.74 1.53
C PRO A 274 27.16 0.61 1.36
N ILE A 275 26.81 -0.41 0.61
CA ILE A 275 27.63 -1.60 0.37
C ILE A 275 28.11 -1.59 -1.09
N ALA A 276 29.43 -1.47 -1.34
CA ALA A 276 29.97 -1.67 -2.67
C ALA A 276 29.80 -3.13 -3.08
N VAL A 277 29.21 -3.43 -4.22
CA VAL A 277 28.91 -4.79 -4.68
C VAL A 277 29.44 -5.04 -6.09
N SER A 278 29.75 -6.28 -6.38
CA SER A 278 30.18 -6.73 -7.71
C SER A 278 29.31 -7.88 -8.23
N VAL A 279 29.33 -8.07 -9.55
CA VAL A 279 28.62 -9.17 -10.20
C VAL A 279 28.98 -10.49 -9.53
N GLY A 280 27.97 -11.25 -9.15
CA GLY A 280 28.10 -12.55 -8.50
C GLY A 280 28.11 -12.50 -6.97
N ASP A 281 28.19 -11.29 -6.37
CA ASP A 281 28.04 -11.16 -4.91
C ASP A 281 26.65 -11.65 -4.46
N GLN A 282 26.63 -12.22 -3.25
CA GLN A 282 25.40 -12.64 -2.58
C GLN A 282 25.25 -11.87 -1.25
N LEU A 283 24.05 -11.41 -1.00
CA LEU A 283 23.70 -10.68 0.22
C LEU A 283 22.50 -11.37 0.88
N THR A 284 22.59 -11.63 2.17
CA THR A 284 21.43 -12.09 2.93
C THR A 284 20.59 -10.88 3.33
N TRP A 285 19.29 -11.07 3.39
CA TRP A 285 18.37 -10.04 3.87
C TRP A 285 17.32 -10.65 4.81
N GLU A 286 16.88 -9.83 5.75
CA GLU A 286 15.75 -10.09 6.62
C GLU A 286 14.82 -8.89 6.60
N LEU A 287 13.52 -9.15 6.66
CA LEU A 287 12.48 -8.11 6.67
C LEU A 287 11.33 -8.52 7.58
N SER A 288 10.79 -7.57 8.33
CA SER A 288 9.55 -7.74 9.06
C SER A 288 8.65 -6.54 8.91
N VAL A 289 7.33 -6.80 8.72
CA VAL A 289 6.29 -5.78 8.58
C VAL A 289 5.14 -6.12 9.52
N SER A 290 4.71 -5.17 10.35
CA SER A 290 3.53 -5.36 11.21
C SER A 290 2.25 -5.46 10.38
N PRO A 291 1.18 -6.13 10.88
CA PRO A 291 -0.09 -6.23 10.15
C PRO A 291 -0.74 -4.88 9.85
N THR A 292 -0.45 -3.86 10.68
CA THR A 292 -0.93 -2.48 10.47
C THR A 292 -0.09 -1.69 9.47
N GLY A 293 1.04 -2.25 8.99
CA GLY A 293 1.95 -1.54 8.08
C GLY A 293 2.80 -0.44 8.72
N GLU A 294 2.62 -0.14 10.01
CA GLU A 294 3.29 0.97 10.68
C GLU A 294 4.73 0.69 11.08
N HIS A 295 5.09 -0.58 11.28
CA HIS A 295 6.39 -0.99 11.78
C HIS A 295 7.10 -1.88 10.77
N TRP A 296 8.23 -1.37 10.28
CA TRP A 296 9.12 -2.05 9.35
C TRP A 296 10.50 -2.21 9.98
N THR A 297 11.07 -3.39 9.83
CA THR A 297 12.48 -3.64 10.16
C THR A 297 13.11 -4.43 9.04
N TRP A 298 14.38 -4.12 8.73
CA TRP A 298 15.15 -4.83 7.71
C TRP A 298 16.63 -4.83 8.06
N GLN A 299 17.30 -5.83 7.55
CA GLN A 299 18.75 -5.96 7.63
C GLN A 299 19.28 -6.57 6.34
N VAL A 300 20.45 -6.17 5.92
CA VAL A 300 21.18 -6.75 4.78
C VAL A 300 22.64 -6.91 5.18
N ASP A 301 23.15 -8.13 4.97
CA ASP A 301 24.54 -8.48 5.27
C ASP A 301 25.18 -9.18 4.06
N ARG A 302 26.52 -9.06 3.94
CA ARG A 302 27.25 -9.88 2.97
C ARG A 302 27.24 -11.34 3.40
N LEU A 303 26.98 -12.23 2.47
CA LEU A 303 27.23 -13.65 2.70
C LEU A 303 28.74 -13.84 2.71
N GLU A 304 29.32 -14.13 3.89
CA GLU A 304 30.73 -14.50 3.98
C GLU A 304 30.94 -15.84 3.29
N GLY A 305 31.76 -15.86 2.24
CA GLY A 305 32.10 -17.06 1.45
C GLY A 305 33.06 -18.01 2.17
#